data_a7bb9f70753fce5cd5cc177d04ae89c5
#
_entry.id   a7bb9f70753fce5cd5cc177d04ae89c5
#
_cell.length_a   1.000
_cell.length_b   1.000
_cell.length_c   1.000
_cell.angle_alpha   90.00
_cell.angle_beta   90.00
_cell.angle_gamma   90.00
#
_symmetry.space_group_name_H-M   'P 1'
#
loop_
_entity.id
_entity.type
_entity.pdbx_description
1 polymer ?
#
loop_
_entity_poly.entity_id
_entity_poly.type
_entity_poly.pdbx_seq_one_letter_code
_entity_poly.pdbx_strand_id
1 'polypeptide(L)'
;MRAFRLILLTLIPLAGCHSAVTEQEGLIVLSRENTKVYPKTGLFASDLVESVDVISLENSEQALLHSAYRMDADEGLFFIFSSPNSVTHGVTLQQIKVFDASGKFRHNIGVFGRGPREYTSISKWTLDKNKKQVLIYDGSHIITYGYDGTFIERIEAKPLAPVYSMTVLPDGNMLALNWFRQDIRASHILMDPDFNITDTLAYLPFSFIREEGSAGGMLSLSGPGTISVYQENVLFVPPLCDTVFSYKDGHIQPAYYVSLVSSKPKNFSFRSEYKLWEFQQDLRDQGFDNRKSLRYIFETDNYCIFVSDRYSLWHKQSQKGLIFGGDPDAEYLPGSLVCTDQNSLICAVDALGLVQYKEKCEEKGRNLPSQIQALFDAGFSDEDNPVLFRYQLKTKSF
;
A
#
# COMPACT_ATOMS: atom_id res chain seq x y z
N MET A 1 -13.20 -40.11 7.60
CA MET A 1 -12.53 -40.13 6.28
C MET A 1 -12.55 -38.69 5.75
N ARG A 2 -11.46 -37.98 5.94
CA ARG A 2 -11.30 -36.61 5.40
C ARG A 2 -10.87 -36.76 3.94
N ALA A 3 -11.70 -36.30 3.02
CA ALA A 3 -11.39 -36.30 1.60
C ALA A 3 -10.25 -35.28 1.35
N PHE A 4 -9.07 -35.78 1.02
CA PHE A 4 -7.98 -34.98 0.45
C PHE A 4 -8.47 -34.45 -0.90
N ARG A 5 -8.88 -33.20 -0.95
CA ARG A 5 -9.02 -32.47 -2.22
C ARG A 5 -7.60 -32.19 -2.72
N LEU A 6 -7.21 -32.92 -3.74
CA LEU A 6 -6.02 -32.63 -4.52
C LEU A 6 -6.27 -31.30 -5.24
N ILE A 7 -5.78 -30.21 -4.66
CA ILE A 7 -5.78 -28.90 -5.34
C ILE A 7 -4.67 -28.98 -6.38
N LEU A 8 -5.06 -29.00 -7.64
CA LEU A 8 -4.15 -28.91 -8.77
C LEU A 8 -3.63 -27.46 -8.81
N LEU A 9 -2.53 -27.19 -8.11
CA LEU A 9 -1.82 -25.92 -8.16
C LEU A 9 -1.25 -25.78 -9.56
N THR A 10 -1.81 -24.89 -10.36
CA THR A 10 -1.15 -24.39 -11.56
C THR A 10 0.01 -23.54 -11.10
N LEU A 11 1.21 -24.11 -11.08
CA LEU A 11 2.46 -23.38 -10.97
C LEU A 11 2.53 -22.39 -12.14
N ILE A 12 2.19 -21.12 -11.88
CA ILE A 12 2.42 -20.05 -12.85
C ILE A 12 3.88 -19.60 -12.62
N PRO A 13 4.83 -20.04 -13.47
CA PRO A 13 6.21 -19.59 -13.34
C PRO A 13 6.27 -18.12 -13.72
N LEU A 14 6.75 -17.26 -12.82
CA LEU A 14 7.01 -15.83 -13.08
C LEU A 14 7.97 -15.59 -14.27
N ALA A 15 8.65 -16.63 -14.75
CA ALA A 15 9.49 -16.55 -15.95
C ALA A 15 8.72 -16.15 -17.23
N GLY A 16 7.39 -16.28 -17.24
CA GLY A 16 6.51 -15.96 -18.38
C GLY A 16 5.91 -14.56 -18.39
N CYS A 17 6.27 -13.65 -17.47
CA CYS A 17 5.63 -12.34 -17.37
C CYS A 17 5.80 -11.41 -18.59
N HIS A 18 6.53 -11.79 -19.61
CA HIS A 18 6.81 -10.90 -20.76
C HIS A 18 6.29 -11.37 -22.13
N SER A 19 6.05 -12.65 -22.34
CA SER A 19 5.73 -13.13 -23.70
C SER A 19 4.44 -13.97 -23.84
N ALA A 20 3.83 -14.39 -22.73
CA ALA A 20 2.64 -15.25 -22.74
C ALA A 20 1.36 -14.60 -22.18
N VAL A 21 1.45 -13.35 -21.68
CA VAL A 21 0.39 -12.72 -20.90
C VAL A 21 -0.69 -12.06 -21.75
N THR A 22 -0.41 -11.76 -23.01
CA THR A 22 -1.34 -11.00 -23.89
C THR A 22 -2.53 -11.81 -24.45
N GLU A 23 -2.55 -13.11 -24.28
CA GLU A 23 -3.60 -13.99 -24.84
C GLU A 23 -4.44 -14.72 -23.78
N GLN A 24 -4.30 -14.36 -22.47
CA GLN A 24 -5.14 -14.98 -21.44
C GLN A 24 -6.52 -14.35 -21.40
N GLU A 25 -7.54 -15.19 -21.47
CA GLU A 25 -8.94 -14.79 -21.35
C GLU A 25 -9.20 -14.08 -20.01
N GLY A 26 -9.78 -12.88 -20.07
CA GLY A 26 -10.07 -12.06 -18.88
C GLY A 26 -8.96 -11.12 -18.40
N LEU A 27 -7.77 -11.15 -19.00
CA LEU A 27 -6.70 -10.22 -18.66
C LEU A 27 -6.96 -8.82 -19.21
N ILE A 28 -6.95 -7.83 -18.33
CA ILE A 28 -7.07 -6.42 -18.71
C ILE A 28 -5.66 -5.84 -18.94
N VAL A 29 -5.41 -5.38 -20.16
CA VAL A 29 -4.13 -4.79 -20.55
C VAL A 29 -4.24 -3.27 -20.57
N LEU A 30 -3.52 -2.56 -19.70
CA LEU A 30 -3.36 -1.11 -19.79
C LEU A 30 -2.24 -0.80 -20.81
N SER A 31 -2.65 -0.39 -22.01
CA SER A 31 -1.76 -0.06 -23.12
C SER A 31 -1.95 1.39 -23.57
N ARG A 32 -1.07 1.84 -24.47
CA ARG A 32 -1.20 3.19 -25.07
C ARG A 32 -2.46 3.37 -25.91
N GLU A 33 -3.07 2.29 -26.36
CA GLU A 33 -4.27 2.35 -27.22
C GLU A 33 -5.54 2.61 -26.41
N ASN A 34 -5.60 2.10 -25.18
CA ASN A 34 -6.78 2.25 -24.31
C ASN A 34 -6.53 3.19 -23.12
N THR A 35 -5.36 3.84 -23.08
CA THR A 35 -4.98 4.70 -21.96
C THR A 35 -4.61 6.09 -22.45
N LYS A 36 -5.30 7.10 -21.93
CA LYS A 36 -5.01 8.51 -22.18
C LYS A 36 -3.95 9.01 -21.21
N VAL A 37 -2.93 9.67 -21.71
CA VAL A 37 -1.91 10.33 -20.91
C VAL A 37 -2.28 11.79 -20.70
N TYR A 38 -2.34 12.22 -19.45
CA TYR A 38 -2.51 13.61 -19.08
C TYR A 38 -1.13 14.26 -18.87
N PRO A 39 -0.68 15.12 -19.79
CA PRO A 39 0.71 15.61 -19.77
C PRO A 39 1.00 16.65 -18.68
N LYS A 40 -0.01 17.33 -18.14
CA LYS A 40 0.20 18.49 -17.26
C LYS A 40 -0.67 18.53 -16.00
N THR A 41 -1.48 17.53 -15.76
CA THR A 41 -2.38 17.51 -14.61
C THR A 41 -2.07 16.32 -13.73
N GLY A 42 -1.98 16.56 -12.44
CA GLY A 42 -1.89 15.48 -11.46
C GLY A 42 -3.15 14.61 -11.44
N LEU A 43 -3.14 13.58 -10.61
CA LEU A 43 -4.26 12.67 -10.37
C LEU A 43 -5.58 13.42 -10.11
N PHE A 44 -5.50 14.63 -9.63
CA PHE A 44 -6.59 15.45 -9.13
C PHE A 44 -7.08 16.48 -10.16
N ALA A 45 -6.94 16.18 -11.45
CA ALA A 45 -7.54 17.00 -12.48
C ALA A 45 -9.06 17.10 -12.24
N SER A 46 -9.58 18.32 -12.41
CA SER A 46 -11.01 18.60 -12.21
C SER A 46 -11.95 17.69 -13.01
N ASP A 47 -11.46 17.12 -14.12
CA ASP A 47 -12.24 16.20 -14.96
C ASP A 47 -12.53 14.85 -14.29
N LEU A 48 -11.73 14.42 -13.30
CA LEU A 48 -11.89 13.14 -12.59
C LEU A 48 -12.52 13.28 -11.22
N VAL A 49 -12.34 14.43 -10.61
CA VAL A 49 -12.75 14.70 -9.24
C VAL A 49 -14.08 15.43 -9.27
N GLU A 50 -15.05 14.95 -8.51
CA GLU A 50 -16.34 15.59 -8.32
C GLU A 50 -16.27 16.63 -7.21
N SER A 51 -15.64 16.27 -6.09
CA SER A 51 -15.43 17.17 -4.96
C SER A 51 -14.14 16.82 -4.20
N VAL A 52 -13.63 17.78 -3.45
CA VAL A 52 -12.48 17.62 -2.55
C VAL A 52 -12.89 18.11 -1.16
N ASP A 53 -12.77 17.22 -0.18
CA ASP A 53 -12.89 17.59 1.23
C ASP A 53 -11.48 17.75 1.82
N VAL A 54 -11.26 18.86 2.50
CA VAL A 54 -10.01 19.14 3.23
C VAL A 54 -10.26 18.87 4.70
N ILE A 55 -9.58 17.89 5.26
CA ILE A 55 -9.76 17.39 6.61
C ILE A 55 -8.52 17.72 7.42
N SER A 56 -8.63 18.76 8.26
CA SER A 56 -7.60 19.10 9.24
C SER A 56 -7.70 18.15 10.42
N LEU A 57 -6.60 17.44 10.71
CA LEU A 57 -6.55 16.58 11.90
C LEU A 57 -6.36 17.42 13.17
N GLU A 58 -7.01 17.03 14.27
CA GLU A 58 -6.91 17.70 15.56
C GLU A 58 -5.46 17.79 16.05
N ASN A 59 -5.04 18.95 16.58
CA ASN A 59 -3.68 19.25 17.02
C ASN A 59 -3.49 19.20 18.55
N SER A 60 -4.38 18.53 19.30
CA SER A 60 -4.15 18.35 20.75
C SER A 60 -2.91 17.50 20.99
N GLU A 61 -2.25 17.64 22.14
CA GLU A 61 -1.04 16.88 22.51
C GLU A 61 -1.21 15.37 22.32
N GLN A 62 -2.41 14.84 22.62
CA GLN A 62 -2.73 13.43 22.45
C GLN A 62 -2.92 13.02 20.99
N ALA A 63 -3.30 13.96 20.13
CA ALA A 63 -3.59 13.74 18.72
C ALA A 63 -2.36 13.89 17.82
N LEU A 64 -1.28 14.54 18.28
CA LEU A 64 -0.11 14.83 17.44
C LEU A 64 0.46 13.60 16.76
N LEU A 65 0.71 13.73 15.46
CA LEU A 65 1.28 12.73 14.57
C LEU A 65 2.69 13.16 14.11
N HIS A 66 3.53 12.19 13.84
CA HIS A 66 4.81 12.47 13.18
C HIS A 66 4.72 12.36 11.65
N SER A 67 3.73 11.62 11.16
CA SER A 67 3.42 11.50 9.73
C SER A 67 2.08 10.78 9.55
N ALA A 68 1.48 10.88 8.35
CA ALA A 68 0.25 10.17 7.99
C ALA A 68 0.41 9.24 6.76
N TYR A 69 1.63 8.85 6.43
CA TYR A 69 1.89 8.03 5.24
C TYR A 69 1.53 6.55 5.38
N ARG A 70 1.25 6.08 6.60
CA ARG A 70 0.81 4.71 6.90
C ARG A 70 -0.53 4.79 7.60
N MET A 71 -1.58 4.73 6.82
CA MET A 71 -2.95 4.76 7.33
C MET A 71 -3.85 3.82 6.52
N ASP A 72 -4.96 3.47 7.13
CA ASP A 72 -6.09 2.82 6.49
C ASP A 72 -7.38 3.50 6.97
N ALA A 73 -8.47 3.31 6.22
CA ALA A 73 -9.76 3.90 6.54
C ALA A 73 -10.87 2.84 6.46
N ASP A 74 -11.83 2.95 7.39
CA ASP A 74 -13.04 2.15 7.39
C ASP A 74 -14.14 2.86 8.19
N GLU A 75 -15.39 2.81 7.69
CA GLU A 75 -16.59 3.39 8.34
C GLU A 75 -16.43 4.85 8.78
N GLY A 76 -15.70 5.65 8.01
CA GLY A 76 -15.45 7.04 8.33
C GLY A 76 -14.45 7.26 9.47
N LEU A 77 -13.70 6.24 9.85
CA LEU A 77 -12.57 6.33 10.76
C LEU A 77 -11.26 6.26 9.97
N PHE A 78 -10.28 7.04 10.41
CA PHE A 78 -8.91 7.00 9.93
C PHE A 78 -8.02 6.38 11.00
N PHE A 79 -7.35 5.30 10.67
CA PHE A 79 -6.36 4.63 11.51
C PHE A 79 -4.98 5.03 11.03
N ILE A 80 -4.26 5.83 11.81
CA ILE A 80 -3.00 6.45 11.39
C ILE A 80 -1.87 5.96 12.27
N PHE A 81 -0.89 5.29 11.66
CA PHE A 81 0.32 4.89 12.35
C PHE A 81 1.24 6.10 12.56
N SER A 82 1.58 6.36 13.80
CA SER A 82 2.50 7.41 14.22
C SER A 82 3.74 6.81 14.90
N SER A 83 4.90 7.18 14.42
CA SER A 83 6.18 6.78 15.01
C SER A 83 7.15 7.95 14.97
N PRO A 84 7.66 8.41 16.12
CA PRO A 84 8.66 9.47 16.13
C PRO A 84 9.92 9.02 15.38
N ASN A 85 10.49 9.92 14.60
CA ASN A 85 11.72 9.68 13.84
C ASN A 85 12.97 9.63 14.74
N SER A 86 12.85 10.06 15.99
CA SER A 86 13.95 10.07 16.96
C SER A 86 13.72 9.06 18.08
N VAL A 87 14.73 8.27 18.36
CA VAL A 87 14.80 7.43 19.56
C VAL A 87 15.16 8.33 20.73
N THR A 88 14.17 8.92 21.37
CA THR A 88 14.39 9.63 22.62
C THR A 88 14.47 8.59 23.76
N HIS A 89 15.60 8.50 24.42
CA HIS A 89 15.85 7.54 25.52
C HIS A 89 15.75 6.04 25.14
N GLY A 90 16.05 5.67 23.88
CA GLY A 90 16.04 4.26 23.44
C GLY A 90 14.66 3.65 23.20
N VAL A 91 13.59 4.41 23.31
CA VAL A 91 12.21 3.92 23.13
C VAL A 91 11.50 4.76 22.07
N THR A 92 11.03 4.10 21.04
CA THR A 92 10.17 4.72 20.02
C THR A 92 8.72 4.43 20.37
N LEU A 93 7.99 5.44 20.81
CA LEU A 93 6.56 5.32 21.12
C LEU A 93 5.75 5.22 19.83
N GLN A 94 5.65 4.03 19.28
CA GLN A 94 4.81 3.75 18.14
C GLN A 94 3.34 3.65 18.58
N GLN A 95 2.44 4.25 17.84
CA GLN A 95 1.01 4.24 18.12
C GLN A 95 0.20 4.17 16.84
N ILE A 96 -1.00 3.60 16.92
CA ILE A 96 -2.05 3.77 15.91
C ILE A 96 -3.08 4.70 16.52
N LYS A 97 -3.26 5.87 15.93
CA LYS A 97 -4.22 6.88 16.38
C LYS A 97 -5.45 6.83 15.49
N VAL A 98 -6.62 6.94 16.13
CA VAL A 98 -7.91 6.91 15.43
C VAL A 98 -8.50 8.32 15.41
N PHE A 99 -8.85 8.75 14.20
CA PHE A 99 -9.57 10.01 13.96
C PHE A 99 -10.89 9.70 13.26
N ASP A 100 -11.90 10.52 13.49
CA ASP A 100 -13.15 10.41 12.74
C ASP A 100 -13.10 11.14 11.38
N ALA A 101 -14.20 11.05 10.64
CA ALA A 101 -14.32 11.65 9.31
C ALA A 101 -14.16 13.18 9.29
N SER A 102 -14.32 13.85 10.44
CA SER A 102 -14.09 15.29 10.59
C SER A 102 -12.66 15.66 10.97
N GLY A 103 -11.78 14.65 11.19
CA GLY A 103 -10.41 14.85 11.65
C GLY A 103 -10.26 14.96 13.16
N LYS A 104 -11.33 14.72 13.94
CA LYS A 104 -11.27 14.76 15.39
C LYS A 104 -10.67 13.48 15.95
N PHE A 105 -9.67 13.62 16.85
CA PHE A 105 -9.05 12.51 17.54
C PHE A 105 -10.07 11.78 18.44
N ARG A 106 -10.04 10.46 18.41
CA ARG A 106 -10.90 9.60 19.20
C ARG A 106 -10.14 8.90 20.30
N HIS A 107 -9.13 8.11 19.97
CA HIS A 107 -8.32 7.33 20.91
C HIS A 107 -7.12 6.70 20.20
N ASN A 108 -6.27 6.05 20.98
CA ASN A 108 -5.20 5.19 20.46
C ASN A 108 -5.67 3.73 20.44
N ILE A 109 -5.13 2.93 19.50
CA ILE A 109 -5.32 1.47 19.51
C ILE A 109 -4.26 0.84 20.40
N GLY A 110 -4.71 0.26 21.51
CA GLY A 110 -3.86 -0.41 22.48
C GLY A 110 -2.86 0.52 23.18
N VAL A 111 -1.91 -0.07 23.88
CA VAL A 111 -0.90 0.63 24.68
C VAL A 111 0.48 0.01 24.42
N PHE A 112 1.49 0.85 24.26
CA PHE A 112 2.88 0.42 24.22
C PHE A 112 3.35 -0.01 25.61
N GLY A 113 3.94 -1.22 25.74
CA GLY A 113 4.41 -1.74 27.00
C GLY A 113 4.75 -3.24 26.94
N ARG A 114 4.91 -3.85 28.13
CA ARG A 114 5.26 -5.27 28.28
C ARG A 114 4.19 -6.08 29.00
N GLY A 115 3.06 -5.48 29.26
CA GLY A 115 1.91 -6.14 29.89
C GLY A 115 1.22 -7.13 28.93
N PRO A 116 0.32 -7.97 29.44
CA PRO A 116 -0.33 -9.03 28.65
C PRO A 116 -1.29 -8.48 27.57
N ARG A 117 -1.69 -7.22 27.69
CA ARG A 117 -2.58 -6.52 26.76
C ARG A 117 -1.89 -5.39 26.00
N GLU A 118 -0.56 -5.38 26.02
CA GLU A 118 0.27 -4.31 25.48
C GLU A 118 1.15 -4.86 24.36
N TYR A 119 1.53 -4.01 23.41
CA TYR A 119 2.49 -4.35 22.36
C TYR A 119 3.85 -3.72 22.66
N THR A 120 4.92 -4.43 22.33
CA THR A 120 6.29 -3.94 22.51
C THR A 120 6.81 -3.14 21.32
N SER A 121 6.20 -3.31 20.18
CA SER A 121 6.45 -2.57 18.93
C SER A 121 5.27 -2.75 17.99
N ILE A 122 5.20 -1.91 16.96
CA ILE A 122 4.27 -2.10 15.82
C ILE A 122 5.11 -2.38 14.58
N SER A 123 5.53 -3.63 14.44
CA SER A 123 6.30 -4.04 13.26
C SER A 123 5.43 -4.00 12.00
N LYS A 124 4.21 -4.54 12.09
CA LYS A 124 3.17 -4.50 11.06
C LYS A 124 1.81 -4.35 11.71
N TRP A 125 0.86 -3.85 10.97
CA TRP A 125 -0.53 -3.79 11.38
C TRP A 125 -1.46 -3.85 10.17
N THR A 126 -2.71 -4.24 10.39
CA THR A 126 -3.76 -4.29 9.37
C THR A 126 -5.13 -4.21 10.04
N LEU A 127 -6.14 -3.86 9.26
CA LEU A 127 -7.54 -3.92 9.67
C LEU A 127 -8.18 -5.23 9.22
N ASP A 128 -8.93 -5.85 10.12
CA ASP A 128 -9.99 -6.79 9.75
C ASP A 128 -11.30 -6.00 9.69
N LYS A 129 -11.64 -5.55 8.49
CA LYS A 129 -12.82 -4.68 8.26
C LYS A 129 -14.13 -5.43 8.50
N ASN A 130 -14.14 -6.76 8.36
CA ASN A 130 -15.33 -7.56 8.62
C ASN A 130 -15.63 -7.70 10.11
N LYS A 131 -14.59 -7.88 10.93
CA LYS A 131 -14.74 -8.02 12.39
C LYS A 131 -14.60 -6.69 13.14
N LYS A 132 -14.27 -5.58 12.46
CA LYS A 132 -13.96 -4.28 13.06
C LYS A 132 -12.82 -4.37 14.07
N GLN A 133 -11.72 -4.96 13.64
CA GLN A 133 -10.56 -5.23 14.48
C GLN A 133 -9.27 -4.68 13.86
N VAL A 134 -8.34 -4.31 14.73
CA VAL A 134 -6.97 -3.91 14.38
C VAL A 134 -6.03 -5.00 14.86
N LEU A 135 -5.29 -5.60 13.95
CA LEU A 135 -4.28 -6.61 14.25
C LEU A 135 -2.90 -5.96 14.22
N ILE A 136 -2.15 -6.08 15.30
CA ILE A 136 -0.79 -5.56 15.46
C ILE A 136 0.17 -6.74 15.62
N TYR A 137 1.17 -6.83 14.75
CA TYR A 137 2.30 -7.74 14.91
C TYR A 137 3.47 -7.03 15.57
N ASP A 138 3.87 -7.48 16.78
CA ASP A 138 4.93 -6.87 17.58
C ASP A 138 6.33 -7.51 17.38
N GLY A 139 6.44 -8.45 16.44
CA GLY A 139 7.66 -9.22 16.16
C GLY A 139 7.64 -10.63 16.76
N SER A 140 6.75 -10.90 17.72
CA SER A 140 6.60 -12.21 18.37
C SER A 140 5.15 -12.61 18.60
N HIS A 141 4.23 -11.64 18.64
CA HIS A 141 2.82 -11.88 18.86
C HIS A 141 1.98 -11.10 17.86
N ILE A 142 0.78 -11.59 17.60
CA ILE A 142 -0.30 -10.80 17.05
C ILE A 142 -1.22 -10.41 18.20
N ILE A 143 -1.46 -9.11 18.33
CA ILE A 143 -2.32 -8.54 19.35
C ILE A 143 -3.49 -7.90 18.62
N THR A 144 -4.69 -8.32 18.98
CA THR A 144 -5.94 -7.88 18.34
C THR A 144 -6.68 -6.94 19.26
N TYR A 145 -7.10 -5.82 18.72
CA TYR A 145 -7.95 -4.82 19.39
C TYR A 145 -9.20 -4.56 18.55
N GLY A 146 -10.30 -4.20 19.20
CA GLY A 146 -11.45 -3.60 18.53
C GLY A 146 -11.12 -2.22 17.96
N TYR A 147 -11.94 -1.72 17.04
CA TYR A 147 -11.83 -0.36 16.52
C TYR A 147 -11.95 0.71 17.61
N ASP A 148 -12.59 0.39 18.73
CA ASP A 148 -12.71 1.23 19.94
C ASP A 148 -11.47 1.18 20.85
N GLY A 149 -10.42 0.44 20.45
CA GLY A 149 -9.20 0.25 21.24
C GLY A 149 -9.30 -0.84 22.32
N THR A 150 -10.45 -1.52 22.47
CA THR A 150 -10.62 -2.59 23.45
C THR A 150 -9.75 -3.80 23.08
N PHE A 151 -8.97 -4.31 24.04
CA PHE A 151 -8.18 -5.51 23.86
C PHE A 151 -9.08 -6.74 23.67
N ILE A 152 -8.78 -7.56 22.66
CA ILE A 152 -9.51 -8.79 22.34
C ILE A 152 -8.67 -10.00 22.70
N GLU A 153 -7.49 -10.16 22.07
CA GLU A 153 -6.64 -11.32 22.27
C GLU A 153 -5.17 -11.04 21.95
N ARG A 154 -4.31 -11.96 22.41
CA ARG A 154 -2.89 -11.99 22.07
C ARG A 154 -2.50 -13.43 21.75
N ILE A 155 -2.03 -13.67 20.55
CA ILE A 155 -1.61 -14.98 20.05
C ILE A 155 -0.10 -14.93 19.82
N GLU A 156 0.62 -15.94 20.31
CA GLU A 156 2.03 -16.11 19.95
C GLU A 156 2.13 -16.41 18.46
N ALA A 157 2.64 -15.46 17.70
CA ALA A 157 2.97 -15.70 16.31
C ALA A 157 4.27 -16.52 16.28
N LYS A 158 4.20 -17.77 15.86
CA LYS A 158 5.40 -18.49 15.41
C LYS A 158 6.14 -17.53 14.48
N PRO A 159 7.50 -17.41 14.60
CA PRO A 159 8.19 -16.32 13.94
C PRO A 159 7.76 -16.26 12.48
N LEU A 160 6.79 -15.39 12.24
CA LEU A 160 6.49 -14.93 10.90
C LEU A 160 7.83 -14.36 10.49
N ALA A 161 8.53 -15.05 9.65
CA ALA A 161 9.73 -14.50 9.07
C ALA A 161 9.43 -13.09 8.62
N PRO A 162 10.43 -12.26 8.38
CA PRO A 162 10.22 -10.85 8.11
C PRO A 162 9.18 -10.68 7.01
N VAL A 163 7.95 -10.44 7.41
CA VAL A 163 6.82 -10.13 6.52
C VAL A 163 6.90 -8.65 6.25
N TYR A 164 6.87 -8.25 4.99
CA TYR A 164 6.94 -6.85 4.60
C TYR A 164 5.61 -6.13 4.81
N SER A 165 4.52 -6.75 4.42
CA SER A 165 3.15 -6.31 4.66
C SER A 165 2.25 -7.51 4.89
N MET A 166 1.13 -7.30 5.54
CA MET A 166 0.10 -8.30 5.74
C MET A 166 -1.28 -7.66 5.64
N THR A 167 -2.26 -8.41 5.21
CA THR A 167 -3.65 -7.97 5.14
C THR A 167 -4.59 -9.14 5.42
N VAL A 168 -5.72 -8.83 6.06
CA VAL A 168 -6.80 -9.81 6.28
C VAL A 168 -7.63 -9.92 5.01
N LEU A 169 -7.92 -11.14 4.61
CA LEU A 169 -8.75 -11.45 3.45
C LEU A 169 -10.23 -11.54 3.84
N PRO A 170 -11.17 -11.45 2.88
CA PRO A 170 -12.60 -11.55 3.17
C PRO A 170 -13.03 -12.83 3.87
N ASP A 171 -12.32 -13.94 3.64
CA ASP A 171 -12.56 -15.24 4.27
C ASP A 171 -11.93 -15.38 5.68
N GLY A 172 -11.27 -14.34 6.18
CA GLY A 172 -10.58 -14.31 7.47
C GLY A 172 -9.16 -14.86 7.45
N ASN A 173 -8.69 -15.42 6.35
CA ASN A 173 -7.30 -15.76 6.15
C ASN A 173 -6.44 -14.50 6.03
N MET A 174 -5.13 -14.64 6.00
CA MET A 174 -4.20 -13.53 5.83
C MET A 174 -3.30 -13.76 4.62
N LEU A 175 -3.14 -12.72 3.82
CA LEU A 175 -2.15 -12.66 2.77
C LEU A 175 -1.01 -11.75 3.22
N ALA A 176 0.22 -12.26 3.16
CA ALA A 176 1.40 -11.53 3.55
C ALA A 176 2.44 -11.50 2.43
N LEU A 177 3.05 -10.34 2.21
CA LEU A 177 4.22 -10.22 1.36
C LEU A 177 5.44 -10.72 2.12
N ASN A 178 6.00 -11.82 1.64
CA ASN A 178 7.19 -12.42 2.20
C ASN A 178 8.42 -11.55 1.87
N TRP A 179 9.19 -11.21 2.90
CA TRP A 179 10.45 -10.53 2.70
C TRP A 179 11.59 -11.55 2.65
N PHE A 180 11.68 -12.27 1.52
CA PHE A 180 12.78 -13.17 1.21
C PHE A 180 13.23 -14.06 2.38
N ARG A 181 12.30 -14.87 2.92
CA ARG A 181 12.71 -16.05 3.66
C ARG A 181 13.50 -16.94 2.69
N GLN A 182 14.71 -17.28 3.10
CA GLN A 182 15.59 -18.10 2.26
C GLN A 182 15.04 -19.52 2.04
N ASP A 183 14.17 -19.99 2.95
CA ASP A 183 13.48 -21.28 2.88
C ASP A 183 12.16 -21.22 2.06
N ILE A 184 11.66 -20.03 1.76
CA ILE A 184 10.42 -19.83 0.99
C ILE A 184 10.71 -18.99 -0.25
N ARG A 185 10.69 -19.60 -1.42
CA ARG A 185 10.88 -18.93 -2.71
C ARG A 185 9.66 -18.14 -3.19
N ALA A 186 8.53 -18.25 -2.47
CA ALA A 186 7.32 -17.53 -2.81
C ALA A 186 7.40 -16.07 -2.34
N SER A 187 6.86 -15.15 -3.14
CA SER A 187 6.78 -13.75 -2.75
C SER A 187 5.62 -13.46 -1.80
N HIS A 188 4.60 -14.29 -1.82
CA HIS A 188 3.43 -14.14 -0.96
C HIS A 188 3.17 -15.43 -0.18
N ILE A 189 2.64 -15.28 1.03
CA ILE A 189 2.31 -16.35 1.96
C ILE A 189 0.85 -16.20 2.35
N LEU A 190 0.10 -17.30 2.21
CA LEU A 190 -1.24 -17.41 2.74
C LEU A 190 -1.19 -18.06 4.12
N MET A 191 -1.90 -17.50 5.08
CA MET A 191 -1.98 -18.00 6.46
C MET A 191 -3.44 -18.13 6.88
N ASP A 192 -3.70 -19.09 7.74
CA ASP A 192 -4.99 -19.22 8.41
C ASP A 192 -5.16 -18.17 9.54
N PRO A 193 -6.34 -18.05 10.17
CA PRO A 193 -6.55 -17.13 11.28
C PRO A 193 -5.67 -17.37 12.51
N ASP A 194 -5.11 -18.57 12.66
CA ASP A 194 -4.14 -18.95 13.70
C ASP A 194 -2.69 -18.67 13.28
N PHE A 195 -2.49 -17.98 12.15
CA PHE A 195 -1.19 -17.61 11.58
C PHE A 195 -0.28 -18.78 11.18
N ASN A 196 -0.85 -19.97 10.93
CA ASN A 196 -0.12 -21.05 10.30
C ASN A 196 -0.08 -20.83 8.79
N ILE A 197 1.10 -21.02 8.18
CA ILE A 197 1.24 -20.97 6.73
C ILE A 197 0.48 -22.12 6.11
N THR A 198 -0.53 -21.80 5.30
CA THR A 198 -1.37 -22.80 4.60
C THR A 198 -0.97 -22.96 3.16
N ASP A 199 -0.42 -21.91 2.55
CA ASP A 199 0.04 -21.94 1.15
C ASP A 199 1.11 -20.86 0.89
N THR A 200 1.77 -20.99 -0.26
CA THR A 200 2.77 -20.02 -0.75
C THR A 200 2.49 -19.70 -2.20
N LEU A 201 2.45 -18.39 -2.53
CA LEU A 201 1.96 -17.88 -3.79
C LEU A 201 3.06 -17.11 -4.54
N ALA A 202 2.99 -17.12 -5.87
CA ALA A 202 3.82 -16.33 -6.76
C ALA A 202 5.34 -16.54 -6.53
N TYR A 203 5.84 -17.66 -6.99
CA TYR A 203 7.25 -18.04 -6.84
C TYR A 203 8.18 -17.15 -7.65
N LEU A 204 9.27 -16.71 -7.00
CA LEU A 204 10.36 -16.01 -7.68
C LEU A 204 11.11 -16.96 -8.61
N PRO A 205 11.55 -16.49 -9.79
CA PRO A 205 12.30 -17.31 -10.75
C PRO A 205 13.74 -17.61 -10.31
N PHE A 206 14.16 -17.14 -9.13
CA PHE A 206 15.49 -17.29 -8.57
C PHE A 206 15.43 -17.60 -7.07
N SER A 207 16.57 -18.02 -6.52
CA SER A 207 16.79 -18.18 -5.08
C SER A 207 17.93 -17.29 -4.61
N PHE A 208 17.96 -17.00 -3.29
CA PHE A 208 19.12 -16.35 -2.66
C PHE A 208 20.00 -17.38 -1.95
N ILE A 209 21.32 -17.30 -2.18
CA ILE A 209 22.31 -18.08 -1.46
C ILE A 209 22.54 -17.43 -0.09
N ARG A 210 22.43 -18.22 0.96
CA ARG A 210 22.73 -17.77 2.34
C ARG A 210 24.24 -17.64 2.50
N GLU A 211 24.69 -16.45 2.90
CA GLU A 211 26.07 -16.25 3.35
C GLU A 211 26.13 -16.40 4.86
N GLU A 212 27.00 -17.28 5.38
CA GLU A 212 27.23 -17.42 6.80
C GLU A 212 27.72 -16.09 7.38
N GLY A 213 27.07 -15.61 8.46
CA GLY A 213 27.42 -14.34 9.12
C GLY A 213 26.78 -13.08 8.53
N SER A 214 26.07 -13.15 7.40
CA SER A 214 25.29 -12.02 6.95
C SER A 214 24.01 -11.92 7.78
N ALA A 215 23.89 -10.86 8.59
CA ALA A 215 22.58 -10.42 9.06
C ALA A 215 21.74 -10.15 7.80
N GLY A 216 20.72 -11.00 7.53
CA GLY A 216 19.98 -11.02 6.30
C GLY A 216 19.63 -9.60 5.82
N GLY A 217 20.32 -9.17 4.77
CA GLY A 217 20.10 -7.85 4.18
C GLY A 217 18.70 -7.79 3.63
N MET A 218 17.98 -6.73 3.96
CA MET A 218 16.60 -6.53 3.52
C MET A 218 16.59 -5.86 2.14
N LEU A 219 16.02 -6.52 1.15
CA LEU A 219 15.85 -5.97 -0.18
C LEU A 219 14.38 -5.62 -0.40
N SER A 220 14.06 -4.34 -0.39
CA SER A 220 12.73 -3.89 -0.80
C SER A 220 12.65 -3.88 -2.33
N LEU A 221 12.08 -4.92 -2.90
CA LEU A 221 11.82 -5.03 -4.34
C LEU A 221 10.42 -4.54 -4.73
N SER A 222 9.58 -4.29 -3.76
CA SER A 222 8.22 -3.82 -3.95
C SER A 222 7.83 -2.82 -2.86
N GLY A 223 6.84 -1.98 -3.12
CA GLY A 223 6.29 -1.07 -2.13
C GLY A 223 5.42 -1.79 -1.09
N PRO A 224 5.13 -1.14 0.04
CA PRO A 224 4.33 -1.74 1.11
C PRO A 224 2.86 -2.00 0.76
N GLY A 225 2.35 -1.39 -0.30
CA GLY A 225 0.95 -1.47 -0.71
C GLY A 225 0.72 -2.34 -1.95
N THR A 226 1.51 -3.41 -2.12
CA THR A 226 1.35 -4.33 -3.27
C THR A 226 0.21 -5.32 -3.12
N ILE A 227 -0.55 -5.25 -2.03
CA ILE A 227 -1.77 -6.02 -1.80
C ILE A 227 -2.91 -5.04 -1.55
N SER A 228 -4.01 -5.19 -2.27
CA SER A 228 -5.25 -4.45 -2.10
C SER A 228 -6.39 -5.42 -1.81
N VAL A 229 -7.16 -5.14 -0.76
CA VAL A 229 -8.42 -5.83 -0.48
C VAL A 229 -9.52 -4.79 -0.52
N TYR A 230 -10.47 -4.98 -1.43
CA TYR A 230 -11.62 -4.11 -1.58
C TYR A 230 -12.88 -4.96 -1.75
N GLN A 231 -13.75 -4.92 -0.75
CA GLN A 231 -14.90 -5.85 -0.65
C GLN A 231 -14.40 -7.31 -0.74
N GLU A 232 -14.92 -8.10 -1.66
CA GLU A 232 -14.50 -9.48 -1.90
C GLU A 232 -13.34 -9.62 -2.90
N ASN A 233 -12.84 -8.50 -3.44
CA ASN A 233 -11.78 -8.51 -4.43
C ASN A 233 -10.42 -8.38 -3.77
N VAL A 234 -9.52 -9.28 -4.09
CA VAL A 234 -8.12 -9.28 -3.60
C VAL A 234 -7.19 -9.18 -4.78
N LEU A 235 -6.46 -8.09 -4.85
CA LEU A 235 -5.44 -7.86 -5.88
C LEU A 235 -4.05 -7.82 -5.24
N PHE A 236 -3.08 -8.43 -5.89
CA PHE A 236 -1.69 -8.33 -5.46
C PHE A 236 -0.72 -8.34 -6.64
N VAL A 237 0.45 -7.76 -6.45
CA VAL A 237 1.52 -7.78 -7.44
C VAL A 237 2.78 -8.39 -6.83
N PRO A 238 3.32 -9.47 -7.42
CA PRO A 238 4.61 -10.00 -7.01
C PRO A 238 5.73 -8.99 -7.27
N PRO A 239 6.79 -8.99 -6.47
CA PRO A 239 7.95 -8.16 -6.73
C PRO A 239 8.51 -8.35 -8.15
N LEU A 240 8.94 -7.27 -8.77
CA LEU A 240 9.49 -7.29 -10.13
C LEU A 240 8.52 -7.75 -11.20
N CYS A 241 7.22 -7.71 -10.95
CA CYS A 241 6.18 -8.10 -11.90
C CYS A 241 5.37 -6.88 -12.33
N ASP A 242 4.99 -6.83 -13.61
CA ASP A 242 4.11 -5.81 -14.18
C ASP A 242 2.67 -6.33 -14.31
N THR A 243 2.45 -7.58 -13.87
CA THR A 243 1.14 -8.24 -13.82
C THR A 243 0.60 -8.20 -12.39
N VAL A 244 -0.61 -7.68 -12.26
CA VAL A 244 -1.41 -7.75 -11.04
C VAL A 244 -2.26 -9.01 -11.10
N PHE A 245 -2.25 -9.78 -10.04
CA PHE A 245 -3.03 -10.99 -9.90
C PHE A 245 -4.23 -10.74 -9.00
N SER A 246 -5.32 -11.44 -9.25
CA SER A 246 -6.42 -11.59 -8.32
C SER A 246 -6.32 -12.93 -7.59
N TYR A 247 -6.74 -12.90 -6.32
CA TYR A 247 -6.93 -14.11 -5.51
C TYR A 247 -8.40 -14.21 -5.11
N LYS A 248 -9.03 -15.33 -5.44
CA LYS A 248 -10.41 -15.60 -5.08
C LYS A 248 -10.61 -17.12 -4.90
N ASP A 249 -11.27 -17.52 -3.82
CA ASP A 249 -11.65 -18.92 -3.54
C ASP A 249 -10.48 -19.90 -3.65
N GLY A 250 -9.28 -19.52 -3.18
CA GLY A 250 -8.07 -20.34 -3.27
C GLY A 250 -7.39 -20.34 -4.64
N HIS A 251 -7.89 -19.56 -5.60
CA HIS A 251 -7.35 -19.52 -6.95
C HIS A 251 -6.68 -18.19 -7.25
N ILE A 252 -5.55 -18.25 -7.97
CA ILE A 252 -4.82 -17.09 -8.46
C ILE A 252 -4.97 -17.03 -9.98
N GLN A 253 -5.30 -15.83 -10.48
CA GLN A 253 -5.34 -15.58 -11.92
C GLN A 253 -4.80 -14.18 -12.23
N PRO A 254 -4.17 -13.97 -13.40
CA PRO A 254 -3.82 -12.64 -13.86
C PRO A 254 -5.09 -11.79 -14.04
N ALA A 255 -5.06 -10.56 -13.53
CA ALA A 255 -6.17 -9.61 -13.62
C ALA A 255 -5.83 -8.40 -14.49
N TYR A 256 -4.66 -7.79 -14.26
CA TYR A 256 -4.21 -6.61 -15.02
C TYR A 256 -2.76 -6.77 -15.45
N TYR A 257 -2.46 -6.34 -16.66
CA TYR A 257 -1.10 -6.15 -17.15
C TYR A 257 -0.86 -4.65 -17.41
N VAL A 258 0.04 -4.05 -16.64
CA VAL A 258 0.28 -2.61 -16.69
C VAL A 258 1.54 -2.35 -17.54
N SER A 259 1.42 -2.55 -18.86
CA SER A 259 2.55 -2.48 -19.81
C SER A 259 3.21 -1.11 -19.90
N LEU A 260 2.55 -0.07 -19.42
CA LEU A 260 3.02 1.32 -19.51
C LEU A 260 4.04 1.69 -18.43
N VAL A 261 4.20 0.83 -17.42
CA VAL A 261 5.07 1.07 -16.25
C VAL A 261 6.13 -0.03 -16.07
N SER A 262 6.51 -0.70 -17.15
CA SER A 262 7.50 -1.78 -17.04
C SER A 262 8.82 -1.27 -16.49
N SER A 263 9.25 -1.87 -15.39
CA SER A 263 10.53 -1.63 -14.74
C SER A 263 11.67 -2.38 -15.42
N LYS A 264 11.34 -3.35 -16.28
CA LYS A 264 12.30 -4.25 -16.92
C LYS A 264 12.61 -3.83 -18.35
N PRO A 265 13.88 -3.78 -18.76
CA PRO A 265 14.26 -3.71 -20.16
C PRO A 265 13.79 -4.95 -20.94
N LYS A 266 13.65 -4.82 -22.26
CA LYS A 266 13.19 -5.93 -23.15
C LYS A 266 14.01 -7.21 -23.02
N ASN A 267 15.31 -7.10 -22.76
CA ASN A 267 16.25 -8.23 -22.69
C ASN A 267 16.58 -8.62 -21.24
N PHE A 268 15.75 -8.21 -20.28
CA PHE A 268 15.98 -8.52 -18.88
C PHE A 268 15.83 -10.02 -18.61
N SER A 269 16.79 -10.60 -17.87
CA SER A 269 16.75 -12.01 -17.46
C SER A 269 17.27 -12.19 -16.06
N PHE A 270 16.73 -13.17 -15.34
CA PHE A 270 17.22 -13.56 -14.02
C PHE A 270 18.21 -14.72 -14.14
N ARG A 271 19.22 -14.73 -13.26
CA ARG A 271 20.00 -15.94 -12.96
C ARG A 271 19.14 -16.85 -12.06
N SER A 272 19.49 -18.12 -11.97
CA SER A 272 18.79 -19.06 -11.08
C SER A 272 19.07 -18.82 -9.60
N GLU A 273 20.23 -18.25 -9.27
CA GLU A 273 20.69 -17.99 -7.91
C GLU A 273 21.46 -16.68 -7.82
N TYR A 274 21.33 -16.02 -6.66
CA TYR A 274 22.00 -14.77 -6.35
C TYR A 274 22.48 -14.72 -4.90
N LYS A 275 23.63 -14.08 -4.69
CA LYS A 275 23.89 -13.41 -3.41
C LYS A 275 23.14 -12.09 -3.39
N LEU A 276 22.75 -11.61 -2.22
CA LEU A 276 21.90 -10.43 -2.11
C LEU A 276 22.51 -9.18 -2.78
N TRP A 277 23.78 -8.94 -2.58
CA TRP A 277 24.49 -7.81 -3.19
C TRP A 277 24.68 -7.95 -4.71
N GLU A 278 24.91 -9.18 -5.21
CA GLU A 278 24.99 -9.47 -6.65
C GLU A 278 23.68 -9.20 -7.34
N PHE A 279 22.56 -9.52 -6.70
CA PHE A 279 21.24 -9.28 -7.25
C PHE A 279 20.99 -7.79 -7.50
N GLN A 280 21.30 -6.94 -6.52
CA GLN A 280 21.16 -5.49 -6.68
C GLN A 280 22.04 -4.93 -7.80
N GLN A 281 23.27 -5.45 -7.91
CA GLN A 281 24.18 -5.04 -8.97
C GLN A 281 23.67 -5.49 -10.34
N ASP A 282 23.23 -6.75 -10.45
CA ASP A 282 22.68 -7.30 -11.69
C ASP A 282 21.43 -6.54 -12.18
N LEU A 283 20.54 -6.16 -11.28
CA LEU A 283 19.41 -5.30 -11.62
C LEU A 283 19.84 -3.96 -12.23
N ARG A 284 20.84 -3.32 -11.62
CA ARG A 284 21.39 -2.04 -12.13
C ARG A 284 22.07 -2.22 -13.50
N ASP A 285 22.91 -3.25 -13.62
CA ASP A 285 23.69 -3.52 -14.83
C ASP A 285 22.78 -3.87 -16.02
N GLN A 286 21.66 -4.53 -15.76
CA GLN A 286 20.66 -4.80 -16.77
C GLN A 286 19.70 -3.61 -17.02
N GLY A 287 19.88 -2.47 -16.34
CA GLY A 287 19.07 -1.26 -16.53
C GLY A 287 17.67 -1.32 -15.94
N PHE A 288 17.47 -2.12 -14.88
CA PHE A 288 16.20 -2.15 -14.15
C PHE A 288 15.92 -0.80 -13.48
N ASP A 289 14.76 -0.24 -13.73
CA ASP A 289 14.31 1.01 -13.10
C ASP A 289 13.27 0.73 -12.02
N ASN A 290 13.74 0.65 -10.78
CA ASN A 290 12.88 0.39 -9.61
C ASN A 290 11.78 1.45 -9.42
N ARG A 291 11.95 2.67 -9.92
CA ARG A 291 10.93 3.72 -9.81
C ARG A 291 9.67 3.37 -10.60
N LYS A 292 9.83 2.62 -11.69
CA LYS A 292 8.73 2.16 -12.54
C LYS A 292 8.05 0.88 -12.03
N SER A 293 8.57 0.26 -10.97
CA SER A 293 7.91 -0.90 -10.37
C SER A 293 6.59 -0.49 -9.71
N LEU A 294 5.60 -1.35 -9.81
CA LEU A 294 4.34 -1.18 -9.10
C LEU A 294 4.59 -1.24 -7.59
N ARG A 295 4.20 -0.20 -6.86
CA ARG A 295 4.44 -0.07 -5.41
C ARG A 295 3.17 -0.15 -4.59
N TYR A 296 2.07 0.36 -5.14
CA TYR A 296 0.77 0.38 -4.48
C TYR A 296 -0.32 0.02 -5.47
N ILE A 297 -1.30 -0.68 -4.96
CA ILE A 297 -2.56 -0.95 -5.63
C ILE A 297 -3.65 -0.43 -4.72
N PHE A 298 -4.55 0.39 -5.26
CA PHE A 298 -5.74 0.82 -4.58
C PHE A 298 -6.95 0.49 -5.44
N GLU A 299 -8.07 0.25 -4.79
CA GLU A 299 -9.31 -0.05 -5.47
C GLU A 299 -10.44 0.76 -4.86
N THR A 300 -11.36 1.20 -5.72
CA THR A 300 -12.62 1.84 -5.36
C THR A 300 -13.76 1.13 -6.11
N ASP A 301 -14.99 1.54 -5.90
CA ASP A 301 -16.13 1.00 -6.65
C ASP A 301 -15.91 1.05 -8.17
N ASN A 302 -15.40 2.17 -8.66
CA ASN A 302 -15.31 2.44 -10.10
C ASN A 302 -13.90 2.34 -10.69
N TYR A 303 -12.86 2.33 -9.86
CA TYR A 303 -11.49 2.41 -10.34
C TYR A 303 -10.57 1.38 -9.69
N CYS A 304 -9.59 0.91 -10.48
CA CYS A 304 -8.34 0.34 -9.97
C CYS A 304 -7.21 1.35 -10.21
N ILE A 305 -6.39 1.61 -9.19
CA ILE A 305 -5.30 2.58 -9.22
C ILE A 305 -3.99 1.85 -8.99
N PHE A 306 -3.07 1.99 -9.93
CA PHE A 306 -1.75 1.39 -9.90
C PHE A 306 -0.72 2.50 -9.78
N VAL A 307 0.12 2.44 -8.75
CA VAL A 307 1.12 3.48 -8.44
C VAL A 307 2.53 2.96 -8.65
N SER A 308 3.29 3.66 -9.48
CA SER A 308 4.73 3.49 -9.68
C SER A 308 5.43 4.85 -9.48
N ASP A 309 6.24 5.30 -10.43
CA ASP A 309 6.64 6.71 -10.60
C ASP A 309 5.47 7.57 -11.10
N ARG A 310 4.38 6.95 -11.52
CA ARG A 310 3.15 7.55 -12.02
C ARG A 310 1.93 6.89 -11.40
N TYR A 311 0.81 7.57 -11.52
CA TYR A 311 -0.51 7.02 -11.21
C TYR A 311 -1.16 6.55 -12.50
N SER A 312 -1.57 5.28 -12.53
CA SER A 312 -2.34 4.70 -13.63
C SER A 312 -3.69 4.29 -13.09
N LEU A 313 -4.76 4.90 -13.61
CA LEU A 313 -6.13 4.61 -13.23
C LEU A 313 -6.82 3.81 -14.33
N TRP A 314 -7.53 2.80 -13.92
CA TRP A 314 -8.40 2.01 -14.78
C TRP A 314 -9.85 2.16 -14.34
N HIS A 315 -10.70 2.70 -15.20
CA HIS A 315 -12.15 2.79 -14.95
C HIS A 315 -12.82 1.47 -15.32
N LYS A 316 -13.37 0.77 -14.33
CA LYS A 316 -13.87 -0.61 -14.44
C LYS A 316 -14.98 -0.75 -15.47
N GLN A 317 -15.95 0.19 -15.50
CA GLN A 317 -17.12 0.10 -16.38
C GLN A 317 -16.80 0.47 -17.84
N SER A 318 -16.07 1.56 -18.08
CA SER A 318 -15.75 2.00 -19.45
C SER A 318 -14.58 1.26 -20.07
N GLN A 319 -13.82 0.52 -19.29
CA GLN A 319 -12.58 -0.18 -19.71
C GLN A 319 -11.56 0.77 -20.37
N LYS A 320 -11.42 1.95 -19.80
CA LYS A 320 -10.45 2.98 -20.23
C LYS A 320 -9.47 3.30 -19.12
N GLY A 321 -8.23 3.57 -19.50
CA GLY A 321 -7.16 3.96 -18.60
C GLY A 321 -6.80 5.44 -18.69
N LEU A 322 -6.24 5.96 -17.61
CA LEU A 322 -5.63 7.27 -17.51
C LEU A 322 -4.27 7.15 -16.82
N ILE A 323 -3.29 7.91 -17.30
CA ILE A 323 -1.97 8.01 -16.66
C ILE A 323 -1.72 9.46 -16.29
N PHE A 324 -1.26 9.66 -15.06
CA PHE A 324 -0.89 10.95 -14.49
C PHE A 324 0.54 10.90 -13.96
N GLY A 325 1.17 12.06 -13.92
CA GLY A 325 2.49 12.23 -13.32
C GLY A 325 3.59 12.50 -14.34
N GLY A 326 4.72 12.93 -13.81
CA GLY A 326 5.92 13.24 -14.59
C GLY A 326 6.16 14.72 -14.88
N ASP A 327 5.23 15.60 -14.51
CA ASP A 327 5.49 17.05 -14.58
C ASP A 327 5.67 17.62 -13.17
N PRO A 328 6.89 18.05 -12.79
CA PRO A 328 7.14 18.66 -11.49
C PRO A 328 6.47 20.04 -11.34
N ASP A 329 6.03 20.64 -12.45
CA ASP A 329 5.33 21.93 -12.48
C ASP A 329 3.80 21.80 -12.56
N ALA A 330 3.26 20.57 -12.50
CA ALA A 330 1.83 20.34 -12.51
C ALA A 330 1.13 21.09 -11.36
N GLU A 331 0.00 21.70 -11.69
CA GLU A 331 -0.84 22.44 -10.73
C GLU A 331 -1.70 21.47 -9.90
N TYR A 332 -1.08 20.66 -9.07
CA TYR A 332 -1.82 19.79 -8.18
C TYR A 332 -1.32 19.94 -6.74
N LEU A 333 -2.20 19.63 -5.81
CA LEU A 333 -1.86 19.60 -4.41
C LEU A 333 -0.78 18.56 -4.15
N PRO A 334 0.27 18.93 -3.43
CA PRO A 334 1.26 17.99 -2.99
C PRO A 334 0.59 17.01 -2.00
N GLY A 335 0.62 15.73 -2.32
CA GLY A 335 0.07 14.72 -1.41
C GLY A 335 0.37 13.33 -1.92
N SER A 336 0.53 12.41 -0.98
CA SER A 336 0.68 10.98 -1.28
C SER A 336 -0.67 10.29 -1.10
N LEU A 337 -1.10 9.53 -2.11
CA LEU A 337 -2.24 8.63 -1.95
C LEU A 337 -1.90 7.59 -0.89
N VAL A 338 -2.68 7.51 0.17
CA VAL A 338 -2.40 6.67 1.33
C VAL A 338 -3.40 5.55 1.53
N CYS A 339 -4.67 5.79 1.20
CA CYS A 339 -5.70 4.75 1.18
C CYS A 339 -6.89 5.17 0.31
N THR A 340 -7.88 4.29 0.21
CA THR A 340 -9.16 4.56 -0.44
C THR A 340 -10.30 4.30 0.54
N ASP A 341 -11.40 5.00 0.35
CA ASP A 341 -12.63 4.81 1.11
C ASP A 341 -13.82 4.91 0.13
N GLN A 342 -14.53 3.81 -0.09
CA GLN A 342 -15.59 3.70 -1.09
C GLN A 342 -15.11 4.16 -2.49
N ASN A 343 -15.65 5.28 -3.00
CA ASN A 343 -15.23 5.86 -4.29
C ASN A 343 -14.32 7.09 -4.12
N SER A 344 -13.70 7.24 -2.97
CA SER A 344 -12.81 8.36 -2.67
C SER A 344 -11.35 7.91 -2.57
N LEU A 345 -10.46 8.81 -2.99
CA LEU A 345 -9.02 8.69 -2.74
C LEU A 345 -8.66 9.58 -1.54
N ILE A 346 -7.93 9.02 -0.59
CA ILE A 346 -7.43 9.78 0.57
C ILE A 346 -5.94 10.04 0.36
N CYS A 347 -5.60 11.30 0.28
CA CYS A 347 -4.21 11.75 0.19
C CYS A 347 -3.81 12.46 1.48
N ALA A 348 -2.59 12.23 1.94
CA ALA A 348 -2.01 12.93 3.07
C ALA A 348 -0.97 13.94 2.60
N VAL A 349 -1.01 15.12 3.17
CA VAL A 349 0.01 16.17 2.99
C VAL A 349 0.51 16.54 4.38
N ASP A 350 1.82 16.43 4.61
CA ASP A 350 2.40 16.94 5.85
C ASP A 350 2.30 18.47 5.92
N ALA A 351 2.31 19.01 7.14
CA ALA A 351 2.09 20.42 7.37
C ALA A 351 3.15 21.28 6.67
N LEU A 352 4.43 20.89 6.75
CA LEU A 352 5.53 21.56 6.07
C LEU A 352 5.33 21.58 4.54
N GLY A 353 4.92 20.45 3.96
CA GLY A 353 4.63 20.36 2.51
C GLY A 353 3.49 21.28 2.09
N LEU A 354 2.49 21.48 2.94
CA LEU A 354 1.38 22.39 2.65
C LEU A 354 1.81 23.87 2.75
N VAL A 355 2.65 24.21 3.74
CA VAL A 355 3.28 25.56 3.84
C VAL A 355 4.13 25.86 2.62
N GLN A 356 5.00 24.95 2.22
CA GLN A 356 5.81 25.11 1.00
C GLN A 356 4.97 25.21 -0.28
N TYR A 357 3.84 24.52 -0.34
CA TYR A 357 2.90 24.67 -1.45
C TYR A 357 2.30 26.08 -1.51
N LYS A 358 1.93 26.65 -0.35
CA LYS A 358 1.47 28.04 -0.26
C LYS A 358 2.53 29.01 -0.77
N GLU A 359 3.76 28.93 -0.26
CA GLU A 359 4.88 29.78 -0.66
C GLU A 359 5.11 29.71 -2.19
N LYS A 360 5.10 28.51 -2.76
CA LYS A 360 5.23 28.30 -4.20
C LYS A 360 4.08 28.91 -5.01
N CYS A 361 2.86 28.91 -4.47
CA CYS A 361 1.73 29.59 -5.09
C CYS A 361 1.92 31.11 -5.08
N GLU A 362 2.33 31.69 -3.95
CA GLU A 362 2.61 33.12 -3.79
C GLU A 362 3.73 33.59 -4.75
N GLU A 363 4.84 32.84 -4.81
CA GLU A 363 5.95 33.15 -5.73
C GLU A 363 5.52 33.14 -7.21
N LYS A 364 4.59 32.25 -7.58
CA LYS A 364 4.07 32.17 -8.95
C LYS A 364 2.86 33.07 -9.22
N GLY A 365 2.44 33.88 -8.24
CA GLY A 365 1.26 34.75 -8.34
C GLY A 365 -0.06 33.96 -8.49
N ARG A 366 -0.15 32.75 -7.93
CA ARG A 366 -1.32 31.88 -7.99
C ARG A 366 -2.12 31.98 -6.71
N ASN A 367 -3.44 31.95 -6.83
CA ASN A 367 -4.30 31.86 -5.67
C ASN A 367 -4.32 30.43 -5.13
N LEU A 368 -4.33 30.28 -3.80
CA LEU A 368 -4.61 29.01 -3.16
C LEU A 368 -6.06 28.60 -3.40
N PRO A 369 -6.37 27.28 -3.49
CA PRO A 369 -7.73 26.79 -3.36
C PRO A 369 -8.38 27.31 -2.07
N SER A 370 -9.66 27.71 -2.14
CA SER A 370 -10.33 28.38 -1.03
C SER A 370 -10.33 27.57 0.29
N GLN A 371 -10.44 26.25 0.20
CA GLN A 371 -10.38 25.39 1.38
C GLN A 371 -8.99 25.39 2.05
N ILE A 372 -7.91 25.48 1.26
CA ILE A 372 -6.53 25.57 1.78
C ILE A 372 -6.29 26.96 2.33
N GLN A 373 -6.76 28.01 1.65
CA GLN A 373 -6.67 29.38 2.17
C GLN A 373 -7.35 29.48 3.54
N ALA A 374 -8.53 28.87 3.72
CA ALA A 374 -9.25 28.85 4.98
C ALA A 374 -8.46 28.19 6.13
N LEU A 375 -7.64 27.16 5.85
CA LEU A 375 -6.75 26.57 6.86
C LEU A 375 -5.73 27.59 7.37
N PHE A 376 -5.05 28.28 6.45
CA PHE A 376 -4.06 29.29 6.81
C PHE A 376 -4.68 30.52 7.50
N ASP A 377 -5.87 30.92 7.09
CA ASP A 377 -6.62 32.00 7.75
C ASP A 377 -7.04 31.62 9.18
N ALA A 378 -7.19 30.30 9.44
CA ALA A 378 -7.44 29.76 10.78
C ALA A 378 -6.16 29.55 11.62
N GLY A 379 -4.97 29.89 11.08
CA GLY A 379 -3.70 29.84 11.81
C GLY A 379 -2.89 28.55 11.60
N PHE A 380 -3.16 27.78 10.55
CA PHE A 380 -2.40 26.56 10.23
C PHE A 380 -0.91 26.87 10.00
N SER A 381 -0.05 26.01 10.56
CA SER A 381 1.41 26.14 10.55
C SER A 381 2.10 24.81 10.20
N ASP A 382 3.42 24.82 10.04
CA ASP A 382 4.26 23.64 9.81
C ASP A 382 4.41 22.72 11.03
N GLU A 383 3.99 23.18 12.22
CA GLU A 383 3.96 22.38 13.45
C GLU A 383 2.66 21.58 13.62
N ASP A 384 1.67 21.80 12.77
CA ASP A 384 0.38 21.14 12.84
C ASP A 384 0.42 19.70 12.33
N ASN A 385 -0.63 18.95 12.61
CA ASN A 385 -0.82 17.62 12.05
C ASN A 385 -0.95 17.66 10.52
N PRO A 386 -0.63 16.57 9.82
CA PRO A 386 -0.90 16.44 8.39
C PRO A 386 -2.37 16.69 8.06
N VAL A 387 -2.61 17.26 6.89
CA VAL A 387 -3.95 17.47 6.34
C VAL A 387 -4.32 16.33 5.40
N LEU A 388 -5.51 15.80 5.54
CA LEU A 388 -6.03 14.79 4.64
C LEU A 388 -6.91 15.45 3.58
N PHE A 389 -6.74 15.03 2.35
CA PHE A 389 -7.57 15.42 1.20
C PHE A 389 -8.35 14.20 0.73
N ARG A 390 -9.68 14.26 0.87
CA ARG A 390 -10.57 13.26 0.33
C ARG A 390 -11.06 13.72 -1.03
N TYR A 391 -10.65 13.02 -2.07
CA TYR A 391 -11.06 13.27 -3.45
C TYR A 391 -12.15 12.29 -3.86
N GLN A 392 -13.38 12.80 -3.99
CA GLN A 392 -14.47 12.01 -4.53
C GLN A 392 -14.32 11.89 -6.03
N LEU A 393 -14.18 10.67 -6.54
CA LEU A 393 -14.05 10.42 -7.97
C LEU A 393 -15.41 10.42 -8.65
N LYS A 394 -15.48 10.95 -9.88
CA LYS A 394 -16.67 10.87 -10.70
C LYS A 394 -16.99 9.43 -11.06
N THR A 395 -18.25 9.05 -10.99
CA THR A 395 -18.71 7.71 -11.36
C THR A 395 -18.86 7.52 -12.88
N LYS A 396 -18.97 8.61 -13.62
CA LYS A 396 -19.09 8.56 -15.10
C LYS A 396 -17.68 8.48 -15.73
N SER A 397 -17.59 7.68 -16.79
CA SER A 397 -16.38 7.54 -17.59
C SER A 397 -15.95 8.88 -18.20
N PHE A 398 -14.65 9.09 -18.29
CA PHE A 398 -14.00 10.17 -19.04
C PHE A 398 -13.86 9.84 -20.52
#